data_41388a3a4f1782e978eefb7b66192379
#
_entry.id   41388a3a4f1782e978eefb7b66192379
#
_cell.length_a   1.000
_cell.length_b   1.000
_cell.length_c   1.000
_cell.angle_alpha   90.00
_cell.angle_beta   90.00
_cell.angle_gamma   90.00
#
_symmetry.space_group_name_H-M   'P 1'
#
loop_
_entity.id
_entity.type
_entity.pdbx_description
1 polymer ?
#
loop_
_entity_poly.entity_id
_entity_poly.type
_entity_poly.pdbx_seq_one_letter_code
_entity_poly.pdbx_strand_id
1 'polypeptide(L)'
;MLAEMDSDLMDTLLRAVELIERPDQARVLAPLVIKEIHYRLLIGPAGNHLRAINTYGTPGNMIAKATEWLRKNYNKTLVVDELAREMAMAPSTFHKHFKEMTSFSPLQYQKRLRLAEAQRLMLTLNYDAARACTAVGYESLPQFNREYKRLYGEPPRRDIAKIRQSMAATQLPRAIT
;
A
#
# COMPACT_ATOMS: atom_id res chain seq x y z
N MET A 1 -2.06 -5.35 22.38
CA MET A 1 -3.47 -5.48 22.80
C MET A 1 -4.31 -5.44 21.52
N LEU A 2 -4.76 -6.60 21.02
CA LEU A 2 -5.73 -6.68 19.92
C LEU A 2 -7.04 -6.15 20.52
N ALA A 3 -7.52 -5.01 20.03
CA ALA A 3 -8.85 -4.53 20.36
C ALA A 3 -9.85 -5.62 19.96
N GLU A 4 -10.78 -5.96 20.84
CA GLU A 4 -11.91 -6.82 20.49
C GLU A 4 -12.58 -6.21 19.26
N MET A 5 -12.56 -6.97 18.17
CA MET A 5 -13.11 -6.51 16.91
C MET A 5 -14.64 -6.62 17.05
N ASP A 6 -15.32 -5.50 16.89
CA ASP A 6 -16.78 -5.41 16.92
C ASP A 6 -17.37 -6.41 15.91
N SER A 7 -18.33 -7.24 16.38
CA SER A 7 -19.02 -8.25 15.55
C SER A 7 -19.61 -7.62 14.28
N ASP A 8 -20.18 -6.45 14.42
CA ASP A 8 -20.80 -5.72 13.31
C ASP A 8 -19.78 -5.28 12.25
N LEU A 9 -18.56 -4.89 12.66
CA LEU A 9 -17.48 -4.59 11.74
C LEU A 9 -17.05 -5.85 10.99
N MET A 10 -16.96 -6.99 11.70
CA MET A 10 -16.61 -8.27 11.08
C MET A 10 -17.65 -8.67 10.03
N ASP A 11 -18.93 -8.60 10.35
CA ASP A 11 -20.02 -8.92 9.42
C ASP A 11 -20.01 -8.01 8.19
N THR A 12 -19.69 -6.72 8.38
CA THR A 12 -19.56 -5.78 7.27
C THR A 12 -18.35 -6.12 6.37
N LEU A 13 -17.23 -6.54 6.97
CA LEU A 13 -16.05 -6.98 6.22
C LEU A 13 -16.34 -8.27 5.44
N LEU A 14 -17.04 -9.23 6.03
CA LEU A 14 -17.45 -10.47 5.34
C LEU A 14 -18.34 -10.15 4.13
N ARG A 15 -19.33 -9.26 4.28
CA ARG A 15 -20.16 -8.80 3.16
C ARG A 15 -19.32 -8.14 2.06
N ALA A 16 -18.28 -7.37 2.42
CA ALA A 16 -17.39 -6.77 1.43
C ALA A 16 -16.63 -7.82 0.62
N VAL A 17 -16.19 -8.92 1.27
CA VAL A 17 -15.50 -10.03 0.60
C VAL A 17 -16.47 -10.82 -0.31
N GLU A 18 -17.69 -11.09 0.15
CA GLU A 18 -18.72 -11.78 -0.65
C GLU A 18 -19.08 -11.03 -1.95
N LEU A 19 -19.00 -9.70 -1.94
CA LEU A 19 -19.24 -8.88 -3.13
C LEU A 19 -18.20 -9.10 -4.24
N ILE A 20 -17.01 -9.62 -3.93
CA ILE A 20 -15.99 -9.95 -4.94
C ILE A 20 -16.50 -11.05 -5.88
N GLU A 21 -17.31 -11.99 -5.37
CA GLU A 21 -17.88 -13.09 -6.14
C GLU A 21 -19.17 -12.69 -6.89
N ARG A 22 -19.67 -11.45 -6.66
CA ARG A 22 -20.94 -10.94 -7.22
C ARG A 22 -20.74 -9.59 -7.91
N PRO A 23 -20.02 -9.53 -9.05
CA PRO A 23 -19.61 -8.28 -9.70
C PRO A 23 -20.78 -7.36 -10.09
N ASP A 24 -21.93 -7.95 -10.41
CA ASP A 24 -23.14 -7.18 -10.77
C ASP A 24 -23.69 -6.41 -9.57
N GLN A 25 -23.71 -7.01 -8.39
CA GLN A 25 -24.14 -6.36 -7.16
C GLN A 25 -23.06 -5.43 -6.60
N ALA A 26 -21.77 -5.75 -6.80
CA ALA A 26 -20.64 -4.98 -6.28
C ALA A 26 -20.66 -3.52 -6.76
N ARG A 27 -21.09 -3.26 -8.01
CA ARG A 27 -21.18 -1.90 -8.55
C ARG A 27 -22.05 -0.97 -7.70
N VAL A 28 -23.13 -1.49 -7.13
CA VAL A 28 -24.08 -0.71 -6.33
C VAL A 28 -23.76 -0.83 -4.83
N LEU A 29 -23.52 -2.05 -4.35
CA LEU A 29 -23.40 -2.32 -2.90
C LEU A 29 -22.01 -2.01 -2.33
N ALA A 30 -20.91 -2.19 -3.10
CA ALA A 30 -19.57 -1.96 -2.57
C ALA A 30 -19.36 -0.53 -2.03
N PRO A 31 -19.81 0.56 -2.70
CA PRO A 31 -19.70 1.90 -2.14
C PRO A 31 -20.44 2.08 -0.81
N LEU A 32 -21.57 1.40 -0.62
CA LEU A 32 -22.35 1.47 0.63
C LEU A 32 -21.68 0.70 1.75
N VAL A 33 -21.21 -0.52 1.47
CA VAL A 33 -20.48 -1.36 2.41
C VAL A 33 -19.18 -0.69 2.85
N ILE A 34 -18.44 -0.07 1.93
CA ILE A 34 -17.23 0.70 2.25
C ILE A 34 -17.55 1.88 3.18
N LYS A 35 -18.66 2.61 2.94
CA LYS A 35 -19.10 3.68 3.85
C LYS A 35 -19.46 3.15 5.24
N GLU A 36 -20.12 2.00 5.31
CA GLU A 36 -20.43 1.35 6.58
C GLU A 36 -19.17 0.94 7.34
N ILE A 37 -18.18 0.33 6.66
CA ILE A 37 -16.88 0.02 7.26
C ILE A 37 -16.23 1.29 7.84
N HIS A 38 -16.18 2.37 7.06
CA HIS A 38 -15.61 3.64 7.54
C HIS A 38 -16.35 4.18 8.77
N TYR A 39 -17.67 4.14 8.76
CA TYR A 39 -18.48 4.58 9.91
C TYR A 39 -18.17 3.75 11.15
N ARG A 40 -18.20 2.41 11.06
CA ARG A 40 -17.92 1.51 12.18
C ARG A 40 -16.49 1.69 12.73
N LEU A 41 -15.52 1.85 11.85
CA LEU A 41 -14.14 2.17 12.25
C LEU A 41 -14.04 3.50 12.99
N LEU A 42 -14.81 4.53 12.58
CA LEU A 42 -14.80 5.85 13.22
C LEU A 42 -15.47 5.87 14.59
N ILE A 43 -16.51 5.06 14.81
CA ILE A 43 -17.19 4.98 16.12
C ILE A 43 -16.55 3.95 17.06
N GLY A 44 -15.79 3.00 16.52
CA GLY A 44 -15.11 1.94 17.27
C GLY A 44 -13.86 2.41 18.02
N PRO A 45 -13.15 1.49 18.68
CA PRO A 45 -11.96 1.78 19.50
C PRO A 45 -10.83 2.52 18.74
N ALA A 46 -10.70 2.27 17.44
CA ALA A 46 -9.73 2.95 16.57
C ALA A 46 -10.16 4.36 16.14
N GLY A 47 -11.40 4.77 16.43
CA GLY A 47 -11.99 6.00 15.91
C GLY A 47 -11.24 7.27 16.32
N ASN A 48 -10.67 7.31 17.52
CA ASN A 48 -9.86 8.45 17.97
C ASN A 48 -8.59 8.62 17.10
N HIS A 49 -7.91 7.52 16.77
CA HIS A 49 -6.74 7.54 15.90
C HIS A 49 -7.11 7.97 14.47
N LEU A 50 -8.20 7.43 13.94
CA LEU A 50 -8.69 7.77 12.60
C LEU A 50 -9.11 9.25 12.49
N ARG A 51 -9.79 9.77 13.53
CA ARG A 51 -10.13 11.19 13.60
C ARG A 51 -8.89 12.06 13.69
N ALA A 52 -7.90 11.69 14.51
CA ALA A 52 -6.64 12.42 14.62
C ALA A 52 -5.87 12.49 13.28
N ILE A 53 -5.85 11.42 12.49
CA ILE A 53 -5.24 11.41 11.16
C ILE A 53 -5.97 12.37 10.20
N ASN A 54 -7.29 12.49 10.31
CA ASN A 54 -8.10 13.34 9.45
C ASN A 54 -8.28 14.78 9.99
N THR A 55 -7.85 15.08 11.22
CA THR A 55 -7.94 16.43 11.77
C THR A 55 -6.79 17.28 11.23
N TYR A 56 -7.14 18.41 10.58
CA TYR A 56 -6.17 19.35 10.02
C TYR A 56 -5.18 19.83 11.08
N GLY A 57 -3.90 19.89 10.72
CA GLY A 57 -2.84 20.42 11.60
C GLY A 57 -2.29 19.41 12.62
N THR A 58 -2.86 18.22 12.74
CA THR A 58 -2.30 17.16 13.61
C THR A 58 -1.07 16.51 12.96
N PRO A 59 -0.11 16.01 13.77
CA PRO A 59 1.00 15.20 13.24
C PRO A 59 0.53 14.05 12.36
N GLY A 60 -0.56 13.37 12.73
CA GLY A 60 -1.17 12.30 11.96
C GLY A 60 -1.61 12.74 10.56
N ASN A 61 -2.29 13.86 10.46
CA ASN A 61 -2.71 14.44 9.18
C ASN A 61 -1.50 14.82 8.31
N MET A 62 -0.46 15.42 8.90
CA MET A 62 0.74 15.79 8.15
C MET A 62 1.48 14.56 7.61
N ILE A 63 1.59 13.48 8.39
CA ILE A 63 2.19 12.24 7.91
C ILE A 63 1.32 11.57 6.85
N ALA A 64 -0.01 11.60 6.96
CA ALA A 64 -0.90 11.12 5.91
C ALA A 64 -0.69 11.87 4.58
N LYS A 65 -0.56 13.20 4.62
CA LYS A 65 -0.21 14.03 3.45
C LYS A 65 1.17 13.67 2.89
N ALA A 66 2.17 13.46 3.75
CA ALA A 66 3.50 13.04 3.32
C ALA A 66 3.49 11.67 2.61
N THR A 67 2.72 10.70 3.12
CA THR A 67 2.58 9.39 2.46
C THR A 67 1.87 9.49 1.11
N GLU A 68 0.87 10.36 1.00
CA GLU A 68 0.19 10.64 -0.27
C GLU A 68 1.12 11.32 -1.28
N TRP A 69 1.91 12.29 -0.82
CA TRP A 69 2.94 12.92 -1.64
C TRP A 69 3.95 11.89 -2.16
N LEU A 70 4.43 11.00 -1.29
CA LEU A 70 5.36 9.92 -1.66
C LEU A 70 4.73 8.94 -2.67
N ARG A 71 3.45 8.62 -2.55
CA ARG A 71 2.75 7.77 -3.53
C ARG A 71 2.68 8.41 -4.91
N LYS A 72 2.49 9.74 -4.98
CA LYS A 72 2.45 10.47 -6.26
C LYS A 72 3.83 10.74 -6.86
N ASN A 73 4.86 10.76 -6.03
CA ASN A 73 6.23 11.16 -6.41
C ASN A 73 7.28 10.06 -6.12
N TYR A 74 6.85 8.80 -6.02
CA TYR A 74 7.76 7.71 -5.61
C TYR A 74 9.00 7.58 -6.51
N ASN A 75 8.89 7.89 -7.80
CA ASN A 75 9.97 7.78 -8.78
C ASN A 75 10.97 8.95 -8.77
N LYS A 76 10.66 10.04 -8.06
CA LYS A 76 11.55 11.21 -7.95
C LYS A 76 12.57 11.04 -6.83
N THR A 77 13.66 11.77 -6.89
CA THR A 77 14.61 11.88 -5.78
C THR A 77 13.91 12.48 -4.56
N LEU A 78 14.03 11.84 -3.41
CA LEU A 78 13.45 12.30 -2.14
C LEU A 78 14.51 13.03 -1.31
N VAL A 79 14.28 14.32 -1.05
CA VAL A 79 14.97 15.09 -0.03
C VAL A 79 14.06 15.16 1.19
N VAL A 80 14.36 14.34 2.21
CA VAL A 80 13.46 14.16 3.37
C VAL A 80 13.22 15.45 4.14
N ASP A 81 14.26 16.30 4.26
CA ASP A 81 14.15 17.59 4.96
C ASP A 81 13.24 18.59 4.22
N GLU A 82 13.18 18.52 2.89
CA GLU A 82 12.23 19.33 2.11
C GLU A 82 10.80 18.86 2.34
N LEU A 83 10.59 17.55 2.30
CA LEU A 83 9.27 16.99 2.59
C LEU A 83 8.82 17.31 4.02
N ALA A 84 9.72 17.26 5.00
CA ALA A 84 9.42 17.65 6.38
C ALA A 84 8.98 19.13 6.46
N ARG A 85 9.69 20.03 5.75
CA ARG A 85 9.33 21.46 5.68
C ARG A 85 7.98 21.70 5.01
N GLU A 86 7.66 20.97 3.92
CA GLU A 86 6.33 21.03 3.29
C GLU A 86 5.22 20.58 4.24
N MET A 87 5.52 19.66 5.15
CA MET A 87 4.59 19.21 6.19
C MET A 87 4.61 20.13 7.44
N ALA A 88 5.28 21.29 7.39
CA ALA A 88 5.44 22.20 8.51
C ALA A 88 6.00 21.53 9.79
N MET A 89 6.91 20.57 9.62
CA MET A 89 7.52 19.80 10.71
C MET A 89 9.05 19.98 10.72
N ALA A 90 9.63 20.01 11.93
CA ALA A 90 11.09 19.86 12.05
C ALA A 90 11.50 18.46 11.59
N PRO A 91 12.67 18.29 10.90
CA PRO A 91 13.09 17.01 10.35
C PRO A 91 13.11 15.85 11.37
N SER A 92 13.60 16.08 12.59
CA SER A 92 13.62 15.06 13.64
C SER A 92 12.22 14.63 14.08
N THR A 93 11.32 15.58 14.23
CA THR A 93 9.90 15.33 14.57
C THR A 93 9.19 14.57 13.45
N PHE A 94 9.43 14.97 12.19
CA PHE A 94 8.92 14.30 11.02
C PHE A 94 9.39 12.82 10.95
N HIS A 95 10.68 12.58 11.09
CA HIS A 95 11.23 11.21 11.10
C HIS A 95 10.61 10.34 12.19
N LYS A 96 10.45 10.88 13.40
CA LYS A 96 9.84 10.17 14.53
C LYS A 96 8.40 9.79 14.21
N HIS A 97 7.55 10.76 13.90
CA HIS A 97 6.12 10.48 13.62
C HIS A 97 5.90 9.65 12.38
N PHE A 98 6.71 9.86 11.33
CA PHE A 98 6.62 9.06 10.11
C PHE A 98 6.90 7.58 10.41
N LYS A 99 7.93 7.27 11.21
CA LYS A 99 8.28 5.90 11.61
C LYS A 99 7.24 5.30 12.56
N GLU A 100 6.73 6.07 13.52
CA GLU A 100 5.66 5.64 14.43
C GLU A 100 4.39 5.23 13.68
N MET A 101 3.99 5.99 12.67
CA MET A 101 2.76 5.74 11.93
C MET A 101 2.89 4.70 10.80
N THR A 102 4.05 4.64 10.15
CA THR A 102 4.23 3.78 8.96
C THR A 102 5.10 2.55 9.24
N SER A 103 5.76 2.49 10.39
CA SER A 103 6.79 1.51 10.77
C SER A 103 8.06 1.58 9.92
N PHE A 104 8.18 2.58 9.04
CA PHE A 104 9.32 2.75 8.12
C PHE A 104 9.87 4.18 8.19
N SER A 105 11.17 4.34 7.88
CA SER A 105 11.67 5.68 7.56
C SER A 105 11.09 6.16 6.21
N PRO A 106 11.04 7.48 5.94
CA PRO A 106 10.55 8.02 4.66
C PRO A 106 11.23 7.40 3.43
N LEU A 107 12.55 7.23 3.46
CA LEU A 107 13.33 6.58 2.40
C LEU A 107 12.98 5.10 2.23
N GLN A 108 12.81 4.37 3.35
CA GLN A 108 12.39 2.96 3.29
C GLN A 108 10.97 2.83 2.72
N TYR A 109 10.09 3.74 3.09
CA TYR A 109 8.72 3.78 2.58
C TYR A 109 8.70 4.03 1.07
N GLN A 110 9.45 5.04 0.58
CA GLN A 110 9.60 5.29 -0.85
C GLN A 110 10.16 4.09 -1.61
N LYS A 111 11.20 3.43 -1.08
CA LYS A 111 11.76 2.22 -1.69
C LYS A 111 10.72 1.11 -1.83
N ARG A 112 9.89 0.90 -0.82
CA ARG A 112 8.80 -0.08 -0.88
C ARG A 112 7.77 0.27 -1.96
N LEU A 113 7.39 1.55 -2.09
CA LEU A 113 6.50 2.02 -3.16
C LEU A 113 7.10 1.76 -4.55
N ARG A 114 8.38 2.08 -4.75
CA ARG A 114 9.10 1.80 -6.01
C ARG A 114 9.09 0.32 -6.35
N LEU A 115 9.41 -0.54 -5.39
CA LEU A 115 9.48 -1.98 -5.64
C LEU A 115 8.09 -2.59 -5.88
N ALA A 116 7.06 -2.14 -5.17
CA ALA A 116 5.69 -2.57 -5.39
C ALA A 116 5.19 -2.16 -6.78
N GLU A 117 5.46 -0.93 -7.20
CA GLU A 117 5.11 -0.46 -8.53
C GLU A 117 5.90 -1.18 -9.63
N ALA A 118 7.18 -1.46 -9.41
CA ALA A 118 7.98 -2.26 -10.35
C ALA A 118 7.38 -3.66 -10.55
N GLN A 119 6.97 -4.33 -9.46
CA GLN A 119 6.31 -5.64 -9.53
C GLN A 119 5.00 -5.54 -10.32
N ARG A 120 4.17 -4.52 -10.06
CA ARG A 120 2.94 -4.27 -10.81
C ARG A 120 3.21 -4.06 -12.31
N LEU A 121 4.17 -3.22 -12.68
CA LEU A 121 4.54 -2.95 -14.07
C LEU A 121 5.02 -4.23 -14.80
N MET A 122 5.81 -5.05 -14.11
CA MET A 122 6.27 -6.33 -14.67
C MET A 122 5.12 -7.33 -14.85
N LEU A 123 4.15 -7.36 -13.92
CA LEU A 123 3.01 -8.27 -14.00
C LEU A 123 1.98 -7.83 -15.05
N THR A 124 1.60 -6.55 -15.05
CA THR A 124 0.47 -6.04 -15.82
C THR A 124 0.84 -5.52 -17.19
N LEU A 125 2.02 -4.88 -17.32
CA LEU A 125 2.50 -4.26 -18.57
C LEU A 125 3.67 -5.01 -19.23
N ASN A 126 4.01 -6.20 -18.70
CA ASN A 126 5.08 -7.05 -19.23
C ASN A 126 6.46 -6.35 -19.32
N TYR A 127 6.72 -5.40 -18.41
CA TYR A 127 8.05 -4.80 -18.34
C TYR A 127 9.07 -5.85 -17.91
N ASP A 128 10.27 -5.80 -18.50
CA ASP A 128 11.42 -6.49 -17.95
C ASP A 128 11.98 -5.76 -16.73
N ALA A 129 12.91 -6.39 -16.02
CA ALA A 129 13.49 -5.83 -14.79
C ALA A 129 14.25 -4.52 -15.06
N ALA A 130 14.89 -4.35 -16.20
CA ALA A 130 15.65 -3.16 -16.55
C ALA A 130 14.70 -1.97 -16.79
N ARG A 131 13.65 -2.18 -17.58
CA ARG A 131 12.63 -1.18 -17.85
C ARG A 131 11.86 -0.79 -16.58
N ALA A 132 11.49 -1.78 -15.75
CA ALA A 132 10.83 -1.52 -14.49
C ALA A 132 11.72 -0.72 -13.53
N CYS A 133 13.00 -1.08 -13.41
CA CYS A 133 14.01 -0.38 -12.62
C CYS A 133 14.05 1.13 -12.95
N THR A 134 14.19 1.47 -14.23
CA THR A 134 14.23 2.88 -14.69
C THR A 134 12.88 3.58 -14.47
N ALA A 135 11.77 2.92 -14.79
CA ALA A 135 10.43 3.50 -14.65
C ALA A 135 10.09 3.91 -13.21
N VAL A 136 10.62 3.18 -12.23
CA VAL A 136 10.36 3.48 -10.81
C VAL A 136 11.45 4.33 -10.15
N GLY A 137 12.39 4.87 -10.94
CA GLY A 137 13.39 5.83 -10.47
C GLY A 137 14.63 5.22 -9.80
N TYR A 138 14.97 3.95 -10.12
CA TYR A 138 16.30 3.40 -9.79
C TYR A 138 17.28 3.70 -10.91
N GLU A 139 18.47 4.14 -10.53
CA GLU A 139 19.58 4.42 -11.47
C GLU A 139 20.48 3.19 -11.67
N SER A 140 20.41 2.22 -10.77
CA SER A 140 21.26 1.03 -10.77
C SER A 140 20.44 -0.25 -10.76
N LEU A 141 20.47 -1.00 -11.87
CA LEU A 141 19.83 -2.32 -11.96
C LEU A 141 20.38 -3.34 -10.93
N PRO A 142 21.69 -3.42 -10.66
CA PRO A 142 22.20 -4.28 -9.59
C PRO A 142 21.65 -3.91 -8.21
N GLN A 143 21.53 -2.62 -7.89
CA GLN A 143 20.93 -2.16 -6.64
C GLN A 143 19.45 -2.55 -6.58
N PHE A 144 18.69 -2.26 -7.63
CA PHE A 144 17.28 -2.65 -7.75
C PHE A 144 17.08 -4.15 -7.50
N ASN A 145 17.85 -5.00 -8.18
CA ASN A 145 17.74 -6.46 -8.03
C ASN A 145 18.02 -6.93 -6.59
N ARG A 146 19.03 -6.35 -5.91
CA ARG A 146 19.34 -6.67 -4.51
C ARG A 146 18.21 -6.26 -3.58
N GLU A 147 17.68 -5.04 -3.73
CA GLU A 147 16.61 -4.52 -2.88
C GLU A 147 15.30 -5.27 -3.13
N TYR A 148 15.00 -5.59 -4.39
CA TYR A 148 13.84 -6.39 -4.77
C TYR A 148 13.88 -7.78 -4.13
N LYS A 149 15.01 -8.51 -4.30
CA LYS A 149 15.20 -9.84 -3.69
C LYS A 149 15.07 -9.78 -2.17
N ARG A 150 15.59 -8.72 -1.52
CA ARG A 150 15.46 -8.54 -0.07
C ARG A 150 14.00 -8.38 0.38
N LEU A 151 13.16 -7.73 -0.43
CA LEU A 151 11.75 -7.48 -0.12
C LEU A 151 10.86 -8.69 -0.41
N TYR A 152 11.06 -9.33 -1.56
CA TYR A 152 10.18 -10.40 -2.07
C TYR A 152 10.79 -11.82 -1.96
N GLY A 153 12.03 -11.94 -1.49
CA GLY A 153 12.72 -13.22 -1.34
C GLY A 153 13.39 -13.74 -2.60
N GLU A 154 12.91 -13.35 -3.79
CA GLU A 154 13.39 -13.80 -5.09
C GLU A 154 13.81 -12.63 -5.99
N PRO A 155 14.74 -12.83 -6.94
CA PRO A 155 15.01 -11.85 -7.98
C PRO A 155 13.78 -11.56 -8.83
N PRO A 156 13.65 -10.34 -9.42
CA PRO A 156 12.43 -9.90 -10.14
C PRO A 156 11.92 -10.93 -11.15
N ARG A 157 12.80 -11.42 -12.03
CA ARG A 157 12.41 -12.37 -13.08
C ARG A 157 11.81 -13.68 -12.54
N ARG A 158 12.38 -14.22 -11.46
CA ARG A 158 11.88 -15.45 -10.85
C ARG A 158 10.57 -15.25 -10.10
N ASP A 159 10.48 -14.16 -9.36
CA ASP A 159 9.27 -13.79 -8.63
C ASP A 159 8.08 -13.63 -9.59
N ILE A 160 8.24 -12.85 -10.65
CA ILE A 160 7.19 -12.64 -11.66
C ILE A 160 6.78 -13.95 -12.35
N ALA A 161 7.74 -14.81 -12.67
CA ALA A 161 7.43 -16.12 -13.27
C ALA A 161 6.59 -17.00 -12.33
N LYS A 162 6.94 -17.05 -11.04
CA LYS A 162 6.17 -17.78 -10.03
C LYS A 162 4.74 -17.24 -9.88
N ILE A 163 4.59 -15.92 -9.78
CA ILE A 163 3.26 -15.29 -9.64
C ILE A 163 2.39 -15.60 -10.86
N ARG A 164 2.92 -15.49 -12.08
CA ARG A 164 2.18 -15.81 -13.30
C ARG A 164 1.75 -17.28 -13.37
N GLN A 165 2.62 -18.21 -12.97
CA GLN A 165 2.28 -19.62 -12.90
C GLN A 165 1.15 -19.89 -11.90
N SER A 166 1.21 -19.27 -10.72
CA SER A 166 0.16 -19.38 -9.71
C SER A 166 -1.18 -18.83 -10.21
N MET A 167 -1.18 -17.67 -10.88
CA MET A 167 -2.39 -17.08 -11.46
C MET A 167 -3.00 -17.97 -12.55
N ALA A 168 -2.17 -18.55 -13.41
CA ALA A 168 -2.63 -19.48 -14.46
C ALA A 168 -3.22 -20.77 -13.88
N ALA A 169 -2.62 -21.31 -12.82
CA ALA A 169 -3.14 -22.50 -12.14
C ALA A 169 -4.50 -22.27 -11.47
N THR A 170 -4.76 -21.04 -10.99
CA THR A 170 -6.03 -20.68 -10.35
C THR A 170 -7.17 -20.45 -11.37
N GLN A 171 -6.84 -20.20 -12.64
CA GLN A 171 -7.80 -19.96 -13.72
C GLN A 171 -8.24 -21.24 -14.44
N LEU A 172 -7.65 -22.40 -14.16
CA LEU A 172 -8.11 -23.67 -14.72
C LEU A 172 -9.44 -24.05 -14.02
N PRO A 173 -10.57 -24.19 -14.78
CA PRO A 173 -11.80 -24.68 -14.20
C PRO A 173 -11.55 -26.06 -13.60
N ARG A 174 -11.96 -26.27 -12.34
CA ARG A 174 -12.08 -27.61 -11.77
C ARG A 174 -12.99 -28.40 -12.70
N ALA A 175 -12.42 -29.32 -13.48
CA ALA A 175 -13.19 -30.28 -14.24
C ALA A 175 -14.15 -30.96 -13.26
N ILE A 176 -15.46 -30.76 -13.49
CA ILE A 176 -16.52 -31.42 -12.76
C ILE A 176 -16.44 -32.87 -13.21
N THR A 177 -15.95 -33.76 -12.32
CA THR A 177 -16.07 -35.20 -12.45
C THR A 177 -17.32 -35.62 -11.71
#